data_0537a01b44e3d30daf1fc59c204fe25d
#
_entry.id   0537a01b44e3d30daf1fc59c204fe25d
#
_cell.length_a   1.000
_cell.length_b   1.000
_cell.length_c   1.000
_cell.angle_alpha   90.00
_cell.angle_beta   90.00
_cell.angle_gamma   90.00
#
_symmetry.space_group_name_H-M   'P 1'
#
loop_
_entity.id
_entity.type
_entity.pdbx_description
1 polymer ?
#
loop_
_entity_poly.entity_id
_entity_poly.type
_entity_poly.pdbx_seq_one_letter_code
_entity_poly.pdbx_strand_id
1 'polypeptide(L)'
;MRNNFAPDLFANPMRRFATVAALAALAALPAHAIAPGEAAPPFALPDGGGTTVSLDKLKGRVVYVDFWASWCAPCRRSFPWMAEMQQKYGPQGLTVVAINVDKKREDAAKFLAVTPGAFTIVYDPVGTVPSAYDVKGMPTSYIVDRSGKVVSVDAGFRDDTKAATEARIKAALESR
;
A
#
# COMPACT_ATOMS: atom_id res chain seq x y z
N MET A 1 -85.45 23.68 36.01
CA MET A 1 -84.78 23.70 37.32
C MET A 1 -83.71 22.59 37.33
N ARG A 2 -82.49 22.93 37.73
CA ARG A 2 -81.33 22.08 38.01
C ARG A 2 -80.45 21.70 36.86
N ASN A 3 -79.46 22.50 36.74
CA ASN A 3 -78.22 22.26 36.07
C ASN A 3 -77.42 21.18 36.78
N ASN A 4 -76.80 20.31 36.03
CA ASN A 4 -75.62 19.59 36.53
C ASN A 4 -74.54 19.62 35.48
N PHE A 5 -73.56 20.37 35.82
CA PHE A 5 -72.27 20.46 35.16
C PHE A 5 -71.48 19.22 35.54
N ALA A 6 -70.87 18.58 34.55
CA ALA A 6 -69.81 17.64 34.75
C ALA A 6 -68.50 18.27 34.23
N PRO A 7 -67.40 18.23 34.95
CA PRO A 7 -66.13 18.79 34.47
C PRO A 7 -65.33 17.78 33.66
N ASP A 8 -64.72 18.36 32.67
CA ASP A 8 -63.78 17.73 31.77
C ASP A 8 -62.53 17.15 32.44
N LEU A 9 -62.23 15.93 32.13
CA LEU A 9 -60.93 15.30 32.47
C LEU A 9 -60.20 14.94 31.17
N PHE A 10 -59.61 15.92 30.54
CA PHE A 10 -58.58 15.66 29.54
C PHE A 10 -57.20 15.79 30.18
N ALA A 11 -56.75 14.72 30.81
CA ALA A 11 -55.35 14.56 31.14
C ALA A 11 -54.65 13.85 30.00
N ASN A 12 -53.98 14.63 29.20
CA ASN A 12 -53.17 14.12 28.12
C ASN A 12 -51.73 13.82 28.61
N PRO A 13 -51.32 12.55 28.78
CA PRO A 13 -49.94 12.27 29.12
C PRO A 13 -49.07 12.45 27.89
N MET A 14 -48.33 13.53 27.84
CA MET A 14 -47.25 13.74 26.86
C MET A 14 -46.24 12.62 27.01
N ARG A 15 -46.31 11.64 26.13
CA ARG A 15 -45.26 10.63 25.91
C ARG A 15 -44.02 11.33 25.40
N ARG A 16 -43.08 11.65 26.27
CA ARG A 16 -41.73 12.07 25.92
C ARG A 16 -41.01 10.93 25.27
N PHE A 17 -41.00 10.86 23.96
CA PHE A 17 -40.06 10.01 23.21
C PHE A 17 -38.69 10.61 23.33
N ALA A 18 -37.89 10.07 24.22
CA ALA A 18 -36.45 10.33 24.26
C ALA A 18 -35.82 9.56 23.10
N THR A 19 -35.60 10.23 21.97
CA THR A 19 -34.77 9.76 20.88
C THR A 19 -33.33 9.78 21.37
N VAL A 20 -32.82 8.62 21.75
CA VAL A 20 -31.39 8.40 21.97
C VAL A 20 -30.73 8.36 20.60
N ALA A 21 -30.18 9.48 20.16
CA ALA A 21 -29.30 9.56 19.01
C ALA A 21 -27.95 8.92 19.40
N ALA A 22 -27.77 7.63 19.08
CA ALA A 22 -26.47 6.98 19.17
C ALA A 22 -25.58 7.56 18.07
N LEU A 23 -24.75 8.55 18.38
CA LEU A 23 -23.63 8.96 17.53
C LEU A 23 -22.64 7.81 17.52
N ALA A 24 -22.65 7.01 16.45
CA ALA A 24 -21.55 6.11 16.13
C ALA A 24 -20.34 6.99 15.76
N ALA A 25 -19.47 7.24 16.72
CA ALA A 25 -18.17 7.84 16.48
C ALA A 25 -17.38 6.85 15.62
N LEU A 26 -17.29 7.09 14.30
CA LEU A 26 -16.32 6.47 13.42
C LEU A 26 -14.95 6.95 13.90
N ALA A 27 -14.30 6.15 14.75
CA ALA A 27 -12.91 6.36 15.11
C ALA A 27 -12.09 6.20 13.81
N ALA A 28 -11.67 7.30 13.21
CA ALA A 28 -10.65 7.30 12.19
C ALA A 28 -9.39 6.76 12.83
N LEU A 29 -9.02 5.50 12.52
CA LEU A 29 -7.75 4.94 12.92
C LEU A 29 -6.66 5.84 12.33
N PRO A 30 -5.67 6.27 13.13
CA PRO A 30 -4.56 7.04 12.60
C PRO A 30 -3.88 6.21 11.51
N ALA A 31 -3.55 6.85 10.38
CA ALA A 31 -2.72 6.25 9.36
C ALA A 31 -1.37 5.89 10.02
N HIS A 32 -1.18 4.60 10.29
CA HIS A 32 0.01 4.10 10.95
C HIS A 32 1.06 3.82 9.88
N ALA A 33 2.24 4.40 10.03
CA ALA A 33 3.38 4.08 9.17
C ALA A 33 3.76 2.61 9.38
N ILE A 34 3.83 1.85 8.29
CA ILE A 34 4.11 0.42 8.36
C ILE A 34 5.52 0.19 8.89
N ALA A 35 5.62 -0.52 10.01
CA ALA A 35 6.88 -0.84 10.67
C ALA A 35 7.39 -2.25 10.31
N PRO A 36 8.71 -2.50 10.42
CA PRO A 36 9.24 -3.84 10.35
C PRO A 36 8.54 -4.80 11.33
N GLY A 37 8.19 -6.01 10.85
CA GLY A 37 7.43 -7.02 11.58
C GLY A 37 5.92 -7.00 11.32
N GLU A 38 5.36 -5.93 10.77
CA GLU A 38 3.95 -5.83 10.41
C GLU A 38 3.65 -6.52 9.07
N ALA A 39 2.41 -6.93 8.86
CA ALA A 39 1.97 -7.48 7.59
C ALA A 39 2.01 -6.39 6.51
N ALA A 40 2.62 -6.69 5.37
CA ALA A 40 2.60 -5.81 4.22
C ALA A 40 1.16 -5.67 3.69
N PRO A 41 0.67 -4.46 3.41
CA PRO A 41 -0.65 -4.27 2.82
C PRO A 41 -0.79 -5.07 1.52
N PRO A 42 -1.89 -5.80 1.34
CA PRO A 42 -2.11 -6.57 0.13
C PRO A 42 -2.33 -5.65 -1.07
N PHE A 43 -1.89 -6.12 -2.23
CA PHE A 43 -2.21 -5.49 -3.51
C PHE A 43 -2.52 -6.54 -4.57
N ALA A 44 -3.30 -6.13 -5.58
CA ALA A 44 -3.57 -6.88 -6.79
C ALA A 44 -3.68 -5.86 -7.94
N LEU A 45 -2.64 -5.76 -8.75
CA LEU A 45 -2.48 -4.72 -9.77
C LEU A 45 -2.19 -5.32 -11.14
N PRO A 46 -2.65 -4.72 -12.24
CA PRO A 46 -2.33 -5.19 -13.59
C PRO A 46 -0.88 -4.87 -13.96
N ASP A 47 -0.24 -5.79 -14.65
CA ASP A 47 1.03 -5.58 -15.32
C ASP A 47 0.87 -4.91 -16.71
N GLY A 48 1.97 -4.85 -17.47
CA GLY A 48 2.00 -4.32 -18.84
C GLY A 48 1.12 -5.08 -19.81
N GLY A 49 0.91 -6.36 -19.61
CA GLY A 49 0.09 -7.25 -20.46
C GLY A 49 -1.35 -7.39 -19.97
N GLY A 50 -1.72 -6.76 -18.86
CA GLY A 50 -3.05 -6.88 -18.24
C GLY A 50 -3.18 -8.07 -17.27
N THR A 51 -2.09 -8.80 -17.01
CA THR A 51 -2.09 -9.88 -16.02
C THR A 51 -2.07 -9.29 -14.62
N THR A 52 -2.92 -9.81 -13.73
CA THR A 52 -2.95 -9.35 -12.34
C THR A 52 -1.83 -9.99 -11.54
N VAL A 53 -0.94 -9.15 -11.01
CA VAL A 53 0.09 -9.50 -10.02
C VAL A 53 -0.44 -9.14 -8.63
N SER A 54 -0.42 -10.08 -7.71
CA SER A 54 -0.85 -9.84 -6.32
C SER A 54 0.21 -10.30 -5.33
N LEU A 55 0.34 -9.59 -4.21
CA LEU A 55 1.28 -9.94 -3.15
C LEU A 55 0.98 -11.33 -2.57
N ASP A 56 -0.29 -11.71 -2.44
CA ASP A 56 -0.68 -13.03 -1.94
C ASP A 56 -0.17 -14.20 -2.79
N LYS A 57 -0.11 -14.03 -4.11
CA LYS A 57 0.46 -15.03 -5.03
C LYS A 57 1.98 -15.12 -4.96
N LEU A 58 2.63 -14.17 -4.30
CA LEU A 58 4.09 -14.12 -4.10
C LEU A 58 4.52 -14.65 -2.72
N LYS A 59 3.58 -15.14 -1.90
CA LYS A 59 3.92 -15.81 -0.62
C LYS A 59 4.93 -16.94 -0.84
N GLY A 60 5.87 -17.08 0.09
CA GLY A 60 7.00 -18.02 -0.04
C GLY A 60 8.21 -17.42 -0.77
N ARG A 61 8.08 -16.23 -1.36
CA ARG A 61 9.17 -15.44 -1.94
C ARG A 61 9.49 -14.23 -1.07
N VAL A 62 10.72 -13.76 -1.15
CA VAL A 62 11.05 -12.39 -0.67
C VAL A 62 10.66 -11.42 -1.75
N VAL A 63 9.89 -10.39 -1.41
CA VAL A 63 9.41 -9.41 -2.38
C VAL A 63 10.03 -8.04 -2.08
N TYR A 64 10.72 -7.48 -3.07
CA TYR A 64 11.15 -6.08 -3.04
C TYR A 64 10.10 -5.24 -3.76
N VAL A 65 9.28 -4.50 -2.99
CA VAL A 65 8.24 -3.61 -3.51
C VAL A 65 8.83 -2.21 -3.62
N ASP A 66 8.83 -1.62 -4.82
CA ASP A 66 9.31 -0.25 -5.06
C ASP A 66 8.20 0.62 -5.66
N PHE A 67 8.05 1.83 -5.15
CA PHE A 67 7.08 2.81 -5.68
C PHE A 67 7.82 3.86 -6.51
N TRP A 68 7.35 4.05 -7.75
CA TRP A 68 8.03 4.92 -8.70
C TRP A 68 7.07 5.65 -9.65
N ALA A 69 7.59 6.71 -10.29
CA ALA A 69 6.91 7.43 -11.36
C ALA A 69 7.89 7.91 -12.42
N SER A 70 7.43 8.20 -13.62
CA SER A 70 8.24 8.66 -14.74
C SER A 70 8.96 9.98 -14.47
N TRP A 71 8.35 10.87 -13.68
CA TRP A 71 8.89 12.17 -13.28
C TRP A 71 9.88 12.09 -12.10
N CYS A 72 10.05 10.90 -11.50
CA CYS A 72 10.93 10.70 -10.35
C CYS A 72 12.39 10.52 -10.80
N ALA A 73 13.21 11.55 -10.72
CA ALA A 73 14.61 11.50 -11.13
C ALA A 73 15.45 10.46 -10.34
N PRO A 74 15.33 10.31 -9.00
CA PRO A 74 16.06 9.27 -8.29
C PRO A 74 15.61 7.85 -8.65
N CYS A 75 14.35 7.63 -9.07
CA CYS A 75 13.88 6.32 -9.55
C CYS A 75 14.64 5.85 -10.78
N ARG A 76 15.08 6.78 -11.63
CA ARG A 76 15.92 6.46 -12.80
C ARG A 76 17.25 5.81 -12.41
N ARG A 77 17.77 6.14 -11.22
CA ARG A 77 19.01 5.54 -10.69
C ARG A 77 18.78 4.20 -9.98
N SER A 78 17.58 4.00 -9.38
CA SER A 78 17.27 2.73 -8.71
C SER A 78 17.02 1.59 -9.66
N PHE A 79 16.49 1.86 -10.87
CA PHE A 79 16.10 0.82 -11.83
C PHE A 79 17.23 -0.13 -12.22
N PRO A 80 18.45 0.34 -12.63
CA PRO A 80 19.55 -0.58 -12.95
C PRO A 80 19.94 -1.47 -11.76
N TRP A 81 19.97 -0.90 -10.56
CA TRP A 81 20.28 -1.67 -9.36
C TRP A 81 19.18 -2.71 -9.03
N MET A 82 17.91 -2.35 -9.17
CA MET A 82 16.81 -3.31 -8.98
C MET A 82 16.88 -4.46 -10.00
N ALA A 83 17.24 -4.18 -11.25
CA ALA A 83 17.44 -5.20 -12.27
C ALA A 83 18.61 -6.14 -11.91
N GLU A 84 19.71 -5.60 -11.38
CA GLU A 84 20.82 -6.38 -10.85
C GLU A 84 20.38 -7.29 -9.69
N MET A 85 19.62 -6.77 -8.73
CA MET A 85 19.09 -7.54 -7.60
C MET A 85 18.17 -8.66 -8.08
N GLN A 86 17.26 -8.38 -9.01
CA GLN A 86 16.39 -9.38 -9.60
C GLN A 86 17.18 -10.49 -10.32
N GLN A 87 18.20 -10.12 -11.10
CA GLN A 87 19.06 -11.07 -11.80
C GLN A 87 19.83 -11.95 -10.81
N LYS A 88 20.43 -11.36 -9.79
CA LYS A 88 21.31 -12.01 -8.83
C LYS A 88 20.56 -12.93 -7.86
N TYR A 89 19.42 -12.47 -7.35
CA TYR A 89 18.70 -13.14 -6.28
C TYR A 89 17.35 -13.74 -6.71
N GLY A 90 16.89 -13.50 -7.93
CA GLY A 90 15.68 -14.09 -8.49
C GLY A 90 15.66 -15.61 -8.40
N PRO A 91 16.76 -16.33 -8.80
CA PRO A 91 16.87 -17.78 -8.64
C PRO A 91 16.81 -18.26 -7.18
N GLN A 92 17.17 -17.40 -6.22
CA GLN A 92 17.16 -17.70 -4.79
C GLN A 92 15.81 -17.39 -4.11
N GLY A 93 14.84 -16.83 -4.87
CA GLY A 93 13.50 -16.56 -4.38
C GLY A 93 13.17 -15.08 -4.19
N LEU A 94 13.98 -14.14 -4.68
CA LEU A 94 13.61 -12.73 -4.75
C LEU A 94 12.62 -12.48 -5.90
N THR A 95 11.66 -11.60 -5.68
CA THR A 95 10.84 -10.98 -6.73
C THR A 95 10.83 -9.48 -6.53
N VAL A 96 11.30 -8.73 -7.51
CA VAL A 96 11.19 -7.28 -7.54
C VAL A 96 9.86 -6.91 -8.21
N VAL A 97 9.04 -6.11 -7.53
CA VAL A 97 7.77 -5.57 -8.03
C VAL A 97 7.82 -4.05 -7.94
N ALA A 98 7.88 -3.38 -9.08
CA ALA A 98 7.88 -1.93 -9.15
C ALA A 98 6.48 -1.42 -9.50
N ILE A 99 5.86 -0.69 -8.56
CA ILE A 99 4.51 -0.14 -8.67
C ILE A 99 4.60 1.27 -9.23
N ASN A 100 4.12 1.44 -10.45
CA ASN A 100 4.05 2.73 -11.11
C ASN A 100 2.80 3.52 -10.68
N VAL A 101 2.96 4.81 -10.38
CA VAL A 101 1.86 5.68 -9.95
C VAL A 101 1.56 6.83 -10.92
N ASP A 102 2.11 6.79 -12.13
CA ASP A 102 1.75 7.77 -13.16
C ASP A 102 0.26 7.70 -13.48
N LYS A 103 -0.37 8.86 -13.64
CA LYS A 103 -1.79 8.93 -14.03
C LYS A 103 -2.02 8.43 -15.47
N LYS A 104 -1.01 8.56 -16.31
CA LYS A 104 -1.03 8.13 -17.71
C LYS A 104 0.01 7.04 -17.92
N ARG A 105 -0.43 5.90 -18.42
CA ARG A 105 0.43 4.75 -18.70
C ARG A 105 1.50 5.06 -19.76
N GLU A 106 1.19 5.97 -20.68
CA GLU A 106 2.11 6.42 -21.73
C GLU A 106 3.37 7.08 -21.16
N ASP A 107 3.27 7.77 -20.01
CA ASP A 107 4.41 8.41 -19.37
C ASP A 107 5.36 7.37 -18.77
N ALA A 108 4.81 6.34 -18.09
CA ALA A 108 5.58 5.18 -17.66
C ALA A 108 6.23 4.45 -18.84
N ALA A 109 5.51 4.27 -19.96
CA ALA A 109 6.04 3.60 -21.14
C ALA A 109 7.23 4.35 -21.75
N LYS A 110 7.17 5.69 -21.84
CA LYS A 110 8.30 6.52 -22.29
C LYS A 110 9.53 6.36 -21.39
N PHE A 111 9.31 6.32 -20.08
CA PHE A 111 10.39 6.09 -19.11
C PHE A 111 11.01 4.70 -19.32
N LEU A 112 10.21 3.66 -19.43
CA LEU A 112 10.66 2.28 -19.60
C LEU A 112 11.38 2.03 -20.94
N ALA A 113 11.06 2.80 -21.97
CA ALA A 113 11.75 2.73 -23.26
C ALA A 113 13.23 3.11 -23.17
N VAL A 114 13.60 3.98 -22.22
CA VAL A 114 14.99 4.46 -22.03
C VAL A 114 15.63 3.93 -20.74
N THR A 115 14.82 3.39 -19.83
CA THR A 115 15.27 2.82 -18.55
C THR A 115 14.51 1.50 -18.33
N PRO A 116 14.85 0.45 -19.06
CA PRO A 116 14.13 -0.82 -18.96
C PRO A 116 14.29 -1.46 -17.58
N GLY A 117 13.20 -2.02 -17.06
CA GLY A 117 13.20 -2.81 -15.84
C GLY A 117 13.13 -4.30 -16.17
N ALA A 118 14.19 -5.07 -15.88
CA ALA A 118 14.19 -6.53 -16.03
C ALA A 118 13.55 -7.22 -14.81
N PHE A 119 12.38 -6.71 -14.39
CA PHE A 119 11.60 -7.17 -13.24
C PHE A 119 10.10 -6.87 -13.46
N THR A 120 9.26 -7.25 -12.52
CA THR A 120 7.81 -7.05 -12.63
C THR A 120 7.43 -5.59 -12.46
N ILE A 121 6.75 -5.02 -13.45
CA ILE A 121 6.16 -3.67 -13.42
C ILE A 121 4.64 -3.80 -13.33
N VAL A 122 4.02 -3.14 -12.35
CA VAL A 122 2.57 -3.06 -12.20
C VAL A 122 2.12 -1.59 -12.07
N TYR A 123 0.83 -1.33 -12.29
CA TYR A 123 0.32 0.03 -12.45
C TYR A 123 -0.81 0.32 -11.46
N ASP A 124 -0.66 1.40 -10.70
CA ASP A 124 -1.66 1.95 -9.79
C ASP A 124 -1.89 3.45 -10.04
N PRO A 125 -2.56 3.84 -11.13
CA PRO A 125 -2.82 5.25 -11.43
C PRO A 125 -3.76 5.92 -10.43
N VAL A 126 -4.49 5.15 -9.63
CA VAL A 126 -5.37 5.66 -8.56
C VAL A 126 -4.56 6.08 -7.35
N GLY A 127 -3.50 5.34 -7.02
CA GLY A 127 -2.65 5.59 -5.87
C GLY A 127 -3.17 4.94 -4.58
N THR A 128 -3.95 3.89 -4.71
CA THR A 128 -4.53 3.15 -3.57
C THR A 128 -3.46 2.42 -2.78
N VAL A 129 -2.54 1.76 -3.48
CA VAL A 129 -1.49 0.96 -2.84
C VAL A 129 -0.43 1.83 -2.16
N PRO A 130 0.15 2.87 -2.79
CA PRO A 130 1.07 3.76 -2.09
C PRO A 130 0.42 4.47 -0.89
N SER A 131 -0.88 4.75 -0.92
CA SER A 131 -1.61 5.25 0.23
C SER A 131 -1.67 4.22 1.37
N ALA A 132 -1.96 2.95 1.05
CA ALA A 132 -1.98 1.86 2.04
C ALA A 132 -0.59 1.58 2.65
N TYR A 133 0.48 1.79 1.87
CA TYR A 133 1.87 1.68 2.32
C TYR A 133 2.40 2.96 2.99
N ASP A 134 1.59 3.99 3.16
CA ASP A 134 1.98 5.30 3.71
C ASP A 134 3.18 5.96 2.98
N VAL A 135 3.26 5.80 1.67
CA VAL A 135 4.33 6.35 0.84
C VAL A 135 4.24 7.87 0.78
N LYS A 136 5.25 8.56 1.30
CA LYS A 136 5.30 10.04 1.33
C LYS A 136 6.08 10.65 0.17
N GLY A 137 6.90 9.85 -0.51
CA GLY A 137 7.74 10.29 -1.63
C GLY A 137 8.30 9.11 -2.40
N MET A 138 8.96 9.39 -3.54
CA MET A 138 9.50 8.35 -4.42
C MET A 138 10.98 8.58 -4.73
N PRO A 139 11.73 7.46 -4.86
CA PRO A 139 11.29 6.09 -4.62
C PRO A 139 11.12 5.83 -3.13
N THR A 140 10.20 4.96 -2.77
CA THR A 140 10.12 4.31 -1.46
C THR A 140 10.01 2.83 -1.70
N SER A 141 10.80 2.05 -0.98
CA SER A 141 10.82 0.60 -1.17
C SER A 141 10.64 -0.16 0.15
N TYR A 142 10.08 -1.35 0.03
CA TYR A 142 9.79 -2.27 1.13
C TYR A 142 10.38 -3.63 0.81
N ILE A 143 11.10 -4.24 1.76
CA ILE A 143 11.45 -5.65 1.70
C ILE A 143 10.39 -6.40 2.48
N VAL A 144 9.72 -7.35 1.82
CA VAL A 144 8.69 -8.21 2.41
C VAL A 144 9.22 -9.63 2.44
N ASP A 145 9.16 -10.29 3.58
CA ASP A 145 9.63 -11.66 3.75
C ASP A 145 8.66 -12.71 3.15
N ARG A 146 9.05 -13.98 3.23
CA ARG A 146 8.27 -15.11 2.71
C ARG A 146 6.91 -15.29 3.38
N SER A 147 6.72 -14.77 4.60
CA SER A 147 5.46 -14.79 5.35
C SER A 147 4.53 -13.63 4.99
N GLY A 148 5.03 -12.64 4.24
CA GLY A 148 4.30 -11.42 3.88
C GLY A 148 4.45 -10.28 4.90
N LYS A 149 5.47 -10.32 5.77
CA LYS A 149 5.78 -9.25 6.71
C LYS A 149 6.85 -8.32 6.17
N VAL A 150 6.74 -7.04 6.50
CA VAL A 150 7.75 -6.04 6.17
C VAL A 150 9.01 -6.29 7.00
N VAL A 151 10.15 -6.38 6.33
CA VAL A 151 11.49 -6.51 6.93
C VAL A 151 12.13 -5.13 7.08
N SER A 152 12.01 -4.29 6.06
CA SER A 152 12.54 -2.93 6.08
C SER A 152 11.78 -2.00 5.14
N VAL A 153 11.88 -0.71 5.44
CA VAL A 153 11.37 0.39 4.62
C VAL A 153 12.54 1.32 4.32
N ASP A 154 12.73 1.67 3.05
CA ASP A 154 13.76 2.60 2.61
C ASP A 154 13.12 3.75 1.82
N ALA A 155 13.22 4.98 2.32
CA ALA A 155 12.75 6.19 1.64
C ALA A 155 13.91 6.84 0.86
N GLY A 156 13.70 7.05 -0.44
CA GLY A 156 14.72 7.54 -1.35
C GLY A 156 15.68 6.43 -1.82
N PHE A 157 16.54 6.80 -2.78
CA PHE A 157 17.58 5.91 -3.30
C PHE A 157 18.92 6.64 -3.36
N ARG A 158 19.92 6.09 -2.66
CA ARG A 158 21.27 6.63 -2.60
C ARG A 158 22.29 5.52 -2.79
N ASP A 159 23.42 5.85 -3.42
CA ASP A 159 24.46 4.87 -3.71
C ASP A 159 25.10 4.29 -2.43
N ASP A 160 25.21 5.08 -1.38
CA ASP A 160 25.77 4.68 -0.09
C ASP A 160 24.87 3.71 0.70
N THR A 161 23.58 3.59 0.36
CA THR A 161 22.64 2.67 1.01
C THR A 161 22.48 1.34 0.28
N LYS A 162 22.96 1.21 -0.96
CA LYS A 162 22.80 0.00 -1.79
C LYS A 162 23.28 -1.28 -1.08
N ALA A 163 24.51 -1.24 -0.54
CA ALA A 163 25.08 -2.40 0.14
C ALA A 163 24.29 -2.84 1.36
N ALA A 164 23.78 -1.88 2.15
CA ALA A 164 22.96 -2.18 3.31
C ALA A 164 21.60 -2.77 2.91
N THR A 165 20.96 -2.24 1.84
CA THR A 165 19.69 -2.78 1.33
C THR A 165 19.88 -4.18 0.75
N GLU A 166 20.95 -4.42 0.00
CA GLU A 166 21.31 -5.75 -0.51
C GLU A 166 21.53 -6.75 0.63
N ALA A 167 22.23 -6.34 1.69
CA ALA A 167 22.45 -7.20 2.86
C ALA A 167 21.10 -7.60 3.53
N ARG A 168 20.13 -6.69 3.61
CA ARG A 168 18.78 -7.00 4.12
C ARG A 168 18.02 -7.97 3.22
N ILE A 169 18.13 -7.81 1.89
CA ILE A 169 17.55 -8.77 0.92
C ILE A 169 18.14 -10.16 1.16
N LYS A 170 19.47 -10.30 1.28
CA LYS A 170 20.13 -11.56 1.57
C LYS A 170 19.65 -12.18 2.87
N ALA A 171 19.64 -11.42 3.96
CA ALA A 171 19.17 -11.90 5.26
C ALA A 171 17.72 -12.40 5.19
N ALA A 172 16.83 -11.70 4.45
CA ALA A 172 15.44 -12.12 4.25
C ALA A 172 15.34 -13.42 3.41
N LEU A 173 16.25 -13.63 2.45
CA LEU A 173 16.30 -14.86 1.65
C LEU A 173 16.81 -16.06 2.45
N GLU A 174 17.70 -15.86 3.42
CA GLU A 174 18.28 -16.87 4.30
C GLU A 174 17.34 -17.22 5.47
N SER A 175 16.42 -16.34 5.85
CA SER A 175 15.41 -16.60 6.88
C SER A 175 14.40 -17.65 6.40
N ARG A 176 14.10 -18.64 7.29
CA ARG A 176 13.12 -19.72 7.03
C ARG A 176 11.74 -19.37 7.57
#